data_636260b34f45f56779ddc6dc70754dda
#
_entry.id   636260b34f45f56779ddc6dc70754dda
#
_cell.length_a   1.000
_cell.length_b   1.000
_cell.length_c   1.000
_cell.angle_alpha   90.00
_cell.angle_beta   90.00
_cell.angle_gamma   90.00
#
_symmetry.space_group_name_H-M   'P 1'
#
loop_
_entity.id
_entity.type
_entity.pdbx_description
1 polymer ?
#
loop_
_entity_poly.entity_id
_entity_poly.type
_entity_poly.pdbx_seq_one_letter_code
_entity_poly.pdbx_strand_id
1 'polypeptide(L)'
;MYDAIIVGARCAGSPAALLLARKGYKVLLADRTTFPSDMAFSNHFVHQAGSAALERWGLLERLAATNCPPITEDYFDYGPFSLCGPVPPVDGVNTAFAPRRIKLDPLLAAAAAETGAELRDGFAVQELLWDNNRVTGIRGKHKGTAVTEKARIVIGADGMFSMVAKAVQAPEYKSQPGLEGSWYAYWSGVPMKGWHLWFRPNRVVFSYNTNDNLTLIGVAFPARELNVVRTNVEKHHWQTLVDFVPELAERMRGGRRESHFVGGVIPYYMRRPYGPGWALVGDAGYQKDPCTASGITDAFRSAEWLVDAIDAGFSSRQPLEQALAGYEEKRNQSETAYFEMTTQFAALAPPPPEMQQILRALGDNPEQRSRFFAVLSHGVPVEEFFSPGTLQKILGGGQQRASAS
;
A
#
# COMPACT_ATOMS: atom_id res chain seq x y z
N MET A 1 17.22 9.69 26.35
CA MET A 1 17.31 8.50 25.48
C MET A 1 15.89 7.99 25.26
N TYR A 2 15.53 7.64 24.02
CA TYR A 2 14.25 7.04 23.65
C TYR A 2 14.34 5.50 23.67
N ASP A 3 13.20 4.83 23.78
CA ASP A 3 13.13 3.40 23.50
C ASP A 3 13.20 3.17 22.00
N ALA A 4 12.44 3.93 21.20
CA ALA A 4 12.48 3.90 19.76
C ALA A 4 12.55 5.29 19.14
N ILE A 5 13.33 5.45 18.07
CA ILE A 5 13.28 6.59 17.17
C ILE A 5 12.79 6.10 15.82
N ILE A 6 11.73 6.73 15.31
CA ILE A 6 11.14 6.39 14.02
C ILE A 6 11.42 7.52 13.04
N VAL A 7 12.02 7.18 11.91
CA VAL A 7 12.37 8.11 10.84
C VAL A 7 11.32 7.99 9.73
N GLY A 8 10.48 9.02 9.60
CA GLY A 8 9.32 9.09 8.70
C GLY A 8 8.00 8.97 9.45
N ALA A 9 7.14 10.01 9.40
CA ALA A 9 5.88 10.10 10.13
C ALA A 9 4.64 9.97 9.21
N ARG A 10 4.70 9.03 8.26
CA ARG A 10 3.59 8.75 7.34
C ARG A 10 2.96 7.38 7.63
N CYS A 11 2.41 6.71 6.60
CA CYS A 11 1.60 5.50 6.74
C CYS A 11 2.29 4.30 7.43
N ALA A 12 3.60 4.24 7.50
CA ALA A 12 4.31 3.18 8.25
C ALA A 12 4.75 3.65 9.63
N GLY A 13 5.36 4.85 9.71
CA GLY A 13 5.97 5.32 10.95
C GLY A 13 4.98 5.82 11.99
N SER A 14 3.92 6.52 11.59
CA SER A 14 2.92 7.01 12.53
C SER A 14 2.16 5.87 13.23
N PRO A 15 1.69 4.81 12.54
CA PRO A 15 1.13 3.64 13.21
C PRO A 15 2.11 2.94 14.14
N ALA A 16 3.37 2.75 13.72
CA ALA A 16 4.38 2.15 14.58
C ALA A 16 4.61 3.00 15.86
N ALA A 17 4.66 4.33 15.72
CA ALA A 17 4.80 5.24 16.86
C ALA A 17 3.59 5.19 17.80
N LEU A 18 2.38 5.24 17.24
CA LEU A 18 1.12 5.14 17.97
C LEU A 18 1.07 3.85 18.80
N LEU A 19 1.37 2.72 18.17
CA LEU A 19 1.28 1.41 18.82
C LEU A 19 2.36 1.21 19.88
N LEU A 20 3.59 1.66 19.64
CA LEU A 20 4.66 1.64 20.67
C LEU A 20 4.34 2.56 21.85
N ALA A 21 3.83 3.78 21.59
CA ALA A 21 3.44 4.71 22.65
C ALA A 21 2.30 4.15 23.51
N ARG A 22 1.30 3.47 22.90
CA ARG A 22 0.24 2.76 23.64
C ARG A 22 0.76 1.67 24.59
N LYS A 23 1.89 1.06 24.22
CA LYS A 23 2.56 0.07 25.07
C LYS A 23 3.46 0.71 26.14
N GLY A 24 3.49 2.04 26.23
CA GLY A 24 4.23 2.80 27.25
C GLY A 24 5.70 3.08 26.89
N TYR A 25 6.14 2.82 25.67
CA TYR A 25 7.50 3.12 25.22
C TYR A 25 7.68 4.61 24.92
N LYS A 26 8.86 5.15 25.26
CA LYS A 26 9.24 6.51 24.91
C LYS A 26 9.67 6.59 23.45
N VAL A 27 8.83 7.17 22.59
CA VAL A 27 9.01 7.20 21.14
C VAL A 27 9.27 8.61 20.64
N LEU A 28 10.30 8.79 19.80
CA LEU A 28 10.47 9.96 18.94
C LEU A 28 10.03 9.60 17.52
N LEU A 29 9.08 10.34 16.97
CA LEU A 29 8.64 10.26 15.59
C LEU A 29 9.12 11.48 14.84
N ALA A 30 10.11 11.32 13.95
CA ALA A 30 10.75 12.41 13.21
C ALA A 30 10.37 12.37 11.72
N ASP A 31 9.96 13.50 11.16
CA ASP A 31 9.72 13.64 9.71
C ASP A 31 10.39 14.92 9.19
N ARG A 32 10.98 14.83 7.99
CA ARG A 32 11.62 15.97 7.33
C ARG A 32 10.63 17.04 6.86
N THR A 33 9.37 16.66 6.64
CA THR A 33 8.31 17.57 6.21
C THR A 33 7.53 18.11 7.41
N THR A 34 6.89 19.26 7.24
CA THR A 34 5.92 19.79 8.19
C THR A 34 4.52 19.43 7.76
N PHE A 35 3.67 19.00 8.66
CA PHE A 35 2.28 18.65 8.38
C PHE A 35 1.35 19.89 8.48
N PRO A 36 0.28 19.95 7.63
CA PRO A 36 -0.09 18.99 6.59
C PRO A 36 0.82 19.07 5.36
N SER A 37 1.18 17.93 4.79
CA SER A 37 1.92 17.85 3.53
C SER A 37 1.39 16.71 2.68
N ASP A 38 1.34 16.90 1.36
CA ASP A 38 0.86 15.88 0.45
C ASP A 38 1.99 14.91 0.06
N MET A 39 1.63 13.67 -0.25
CA MET A 39 2.45 12.68 -0.91
C MET A 39 1.77 12.35 -2.24
N ALA A 40 1.91 13.26 -3.19
CA ALA A 40 1.25 13.14 -4.49
C ALA A 40 1.61 11.83 -5.23
N PHE A 41 2.81 11.29 -5.02
CA PHE A 41 3.23 10.00 -5.60
C PHE A 41 2.68 8.83 -4.77
N SER A 42 1.35 8.72 -4.68
CA SER A 42 0.65 7.64 -3.97
C SER A 42 -0.78 7.55 -4.48
N ASN A 43 -1.20 6.40 -4.94
CA ASN A 43 -2.61 6.14 -5.29
C ASN A 43 -3.53 6.04 -4.05
N HIS A 44 -3.00 6.17 -2.86
CA HIS A 44 -3.61 6.34 -1.54
C HIS A 44 -4.80 5.43 -1.20
N PHE A 45 -4.90 4.26 -1.82
CA PHE A 45 -5.94 3.28 -1.53
C PHE A 45 -5.62 2.51 -0.23
N VAL A 46 -6.63 2.31 0.60
CA VAL A 46 -6.59 1.55 1.85
C VAL A 46 -7.62 0.44 1.73
N HIS A 47 -7.16 -0.80 1.57
CA HIS A 47 -8.03 -1.97 1.49
C HIS A 47 -8.71 -2.28 2.82
N GLN A 48 -9.67 -3.23 2.81
CA GLN A 48 -10.43 -3.65 3.99
C GLN A 48 -9.53 -4.05 5.17
N ALA A 49 -8.43 -4.77 4.92
CA ALA A 49 -7.47 -5.10 5.99
C ALA A 49 -6.79 -3.86 6.60
N GLY A 50 -6.52 -2.83 5.79
CA GLY A 50 -6.01 -1.54 6.27
C GLY A 50 -7.07 -0.76 7.05
N SER A 51 -8.33 -0.78 6.60
CA SER A 51 -9.46 -0.19 7.32
C SER A 51 -9.71 -0.91 8.66
N ALA A 52 -9.59 -2.23 8.69
CA ALA A 52 -9.68 -3.02 9.91
C ALA A 52 -8.55 -2.68 10.91
N ALA A 53 -7.33 -2.39 10.43
CA ALA A 53 -6.27 -1.88 11.28
C ALA A 53 -6.62 -0.50 11.87
N LEU A 54 -7.15 0.41 11.05
CA LEU A 54 -7.62 1.73 11.52
C LEU A 54 -8.75 1.59 12.56
N GLU A 55 -9.66 0.63 12.39
CA GLU A 55 -10.72 0.33 13.37
C GLU A 55 -10.12 -0.14 14.70
N ARG A 56 -9.20 -1.11 14.69
CA ARG A 56 -8.49 -1.56 15.90
C ARG A 56 -7.72 -0.42 16.60
N TRP A 57 -7.27 0.56 15.84
CA TRP A 57 -6.59 1.73 16.40
C TRP A 57 -7.54 2.84 16.83
N GLY A 58 -8.85 2.74 16.59
CA GLY A 58 -9.86 3.76 16.87
C GLY A 58 -9.75 4.97 15.95
N LEU A 59 -9.30 4.77 14.71
CA LEU A 59 -9.08 5.84 13.74
C LEU A 59 -10.00 5.78 12.52
N LEU A 60 -10.78 4.70 12.35
CA LEU A 60 -11.62 4.52 11.16
C LEU A 60 -12.72 5.59 11.06
N GLU A 61 -13.39 5.91 12.16
CA GLU A 61 -14.38 7.00 12.21
C GLU A 61 -13.75 8.37 11.91
N ARG A 62 -12.53 8.61 12.43
CA ARG A 62 -11.79 9.85 12.14
C ARG A 62 -11.45 9.96 10.65
N LEU A 63 -11.11 8.83 9.99
CA LEU A 63 -10.89 8.79 8.55
C LEU A 63 -12.19 9.08 7.79
N ALA A 64 -13.30 8.42 8.14
CA ALA A 64 -14.60 8.65 7.53
C ALA A 64 -15.07 10.11 7.66
N ALA A 65 -14.79 10.73 8.82
CA ALA A 65 -15.10 12.16 9.06
C ALA A 65 -14.33 13.14 8.16
N THR A 66 -13.30 12.68 7.44
CA THR A 66 -12.62 13.50 6.41
C THR A 66 -13.44 13.64 5.11
N ASN A 67 -14.64 13.09 5.03
CA ASN A 67 -15.47 12.99 3.83
C ASN A 67 -14.82 12.17 2.71
N CYS A 68 -13.99 11.19 3.06
CA CYS A 68 -13.55 10.19 2.10
C CYS A 68 -14.67 9.17 1.87
N PRO A 69 -15.15 8.98 0.63
CA PRO A 69 -16.23 8.04 0.37
C PRO A 69 -15.80 6.59 0.65
N PRO A 70 -16.66 5.76 1.25
CA PRO A 70 -16.40 4.33 1.41
C PRO A 70 -16.45 3.61 0.06
N ILE A 71 -15.59 2.61 -0.11
CA ILE A 71 -15.53 1.72 -1.27
C ILE A 71 -15.87 0.30 -0.77
N THR A 72 -16.95 -0.28 -1.30
CA THR A 72 -17.48 -1.57 -0.85
C THR A 72 -17.61 -2.60 -1.96
N GLU A 73 -17.36 -2.18 -3.20
CA GLU A 73 -17.52 -3.00 -4.40
C GLU A 73 -16.33 -2.82 -5.34
N ASP A 74 -15.94 -3.92 -5.99
CA ASP A 74 -14.92 -3.93 -7.03
C ASP A 74 -15.54 -4.22 -8.40
N TYR A 75 -15.00 -3.58 -9.44
CA TYR A 75 -15.38 -3.71 -10.84
C TYR A 75 -14.16 -3.96 -11.69
N PHE A 76 -13.94 -5.21 -12.09
CA PHE A 76 -12.81 -5.62 -12.91
C PHE A 76 -13.29 -6.03 -14.28
N ASP A 77 -12.97 -5.22 -15.28
CA ASP A 77 -13.37 -5.39 -16.66
C ASP A 77 -12.18 -5.90 -17.50
N TYR A 78 -12.34 -7.10 -18.02
CA TYR A 78 -11.35 -7.78 -18.86
C TYR A 78 -11.65 -7.62 -20.38
N GLY A 79 -12.63 -6.82 -20.76
CA GLY A 79 -13.11 -6.61 -22.12
C GLY A 79 -14.23 -7.56 -22.48
N PRO A 80 -13.96 -8.87 -22.74
CA PRO A 80 -15.01 -9.83 -23.08
C PRO A 80 -15.97 -10.17 -21.93
N PHE A 81 -15.58 -9.90 -20.68
CA PHE A 81 -16.39 -10.13 -19.48
C PHE A 81 -15.93 -9.21 -18.36
N SER A 82 -16.77 -9.05 -17.36
CA SER A 82 -16.48 -8.25 -16.16
C SER A 82 -16.78 -9.05 -14.90
N LEU A 83 -16.00 -8.80 -13.86
CA LEU A 83 -16.26 -9.28 -12.51
C LEU A 83 -16.66 -8.08 -11.67
N CYS A 84 -17.81 -8.13 -11.03
CA CYS A 84 -18.23 -7.07 -10.12
C CYS A 84 -18.93 -7.64 -8.88
N GLY A 85 -18.82 -6.96 -7.77
CA GLY A 85 -19.50 -7.34 -6.55
C GLY A 85 -18.83 -6.84 -5.29
N PRO A 86 -19.42 -7.17 -4.13
CA PRO A 86 -18.92 -6.76 -2.84
C PRO A 86 -17.62 -7.49 -2.48
N VAL A 87 -16.74 -6.76 -1.80
CA VAL A 87 -15.56 -7.32 -1.17
C VAL A 87 -15.95 -7.83 0.24
N PRO A 88 -15.59 -9.05 0.63
CA PRO A 88 -15.88 -9.57 1.96
C PRO A 88 -15.22 -8.73 3.06
N PRO A 89 -15.82 -8.69 4.25
CA PRO A 89 -15.22 -7.99 5.38
C PRO A 89 -13.92 -8.67 5.84
N VAL A 90 -12.99 -7.85 6.31
CA VAL A 90 -11.81 -8.28 7.06
C VAL A 90 -11.97 -7.79 8.50
N ASP A 91 -11.90 -8.71 9.47
CA ASP A 91 -12.16 -8.42 10.89
C ASP A 91 -13.46 -7.61 11.13
N GLY A 92 -14.52 -7.93 10.39
CA GLY A 92 -15.82 -7.25 10.47
C GLY A 92 -15.92 -5.93 9.67
N VAL A 93 -14.85 -5.42 9.08
CA VAL A 93 -14.84 -4.18 8.29
C VAL A 93 -14.94 -4.50 6.80
N ASN A 94 -16.01 -4.04 6.16
CA ASN A 94 -16.31 -4.28 4.74
C ASN A 94 -15.97 -3.09 3.81
N THR A 95 -15.40 -2.02 4.34
CA THR A 95 -15.10 -0.80 3.60
C THR A 95 -13.62 -0.63 3.34
N ALA A 96 -13.27 -0.32 2.10
CA ALA A 96 -12.01 0.30 1.73
C ALA A 96 -12.21 1.82 1.61
N PHE A 97 -11.11 2.56 1.59
CA PHE A 97 -11.11 4.02 1.41
C PHE A 97 -9.94 4.43 0.51
N ALA A 98 -10.08 5.59 -0.11
CA ALA A 98 -8.98 6.18 -0.86
C ALA A 98 -8.69 7.62 -0.38
N PRO A 99 -8.27 7.81 0.88
CA PRO A 99 -8.07 9.14 1.46
C PRO A 99 -6.84 9.80 0.88
N ARG A 100 -6.95 11.05 0.41
CA ARG A 100 -5.81 11.83 -0.04
C ARG A 100 -4.77 11.93 1.08
N ARG A 101 -3.49 11.81 0.72
CA ARG A 101 -2.38 11.78 1.68
C ARG A 101 -2.29 13.06 2.51
N ILE A 102 -2.71 14.21 1.96
CA ILE A 102 -2.82 15.47 2.69
C ILE A 102 -3.84 15.41 3.85
N LYS A 103 -4.75 14.44 3.85
CA LYS A 103 -5.71 14.16 4.93
C LYS A 103 -5.27 13.01 5.83
N LEU A 104 -4.83 11.90 5.23
CA LEU A 104 -4.46 10.68 5.95
C LEU A 104 -3.20 10.85 6.80
N ASP A 105 -2.11 11.38 6.21
CA ASP A 105 -0.83 11.46 6.92
C ASP A 105 -0.89 12.33 8.17
N PRO A 106 -1.49 13.55 8.15
CA PRO A 106 -1.65 14.35 9.38
C PRO A 106 -2.54 13.68 10.42
N LEU A 107 -3.59 12.96 10.00
CA LEU A 107 -4.47 12.22 10.91
C LEU A 107 -3.67 11.16 11.69
N LEU A 108 -2.86 10.37 10.99
CA LEU A 108 -2.03 9.32 11.60
C LEU A 108 -0.94 9.92 12.52
N ALA A 109 -0.29 10.99 12.09
CA ALA A 109 0.76 11.66 12.86
C ALA A 109 0.19 12.30 14.15
N ALA A 110 -0.96 12.96 14.05
CA ALA A 110 -1.67 13.52 15.20
C ALA A 110 -2.08 12.42 16.18
N ALA A 111 -2.64 11.31 15.70
CA ALA A 111 -3.01 10.18 16.56
C ALA A 111 -1.81 9.59 17.30
N ALA A 112 -0.65 9.50 16.67
CA ALA A 112 0.58 9.07 17.34
C ALA A 112 1.00 10.05 18.45
N ALA A 113 0.94 11.36 18.18
CA ALA A 113 1.27 12.39 19.17
C ALA A 113 0.27 12.40 20.35
N GLU A 114 -1.02 12.29 20.09
CA GLU A 114 -2.10 12.19 21.08
C GLU A 114 -1.90 10.98 22.02
N THR A 115 -1.25 9.93 21.51
CA THR A 115 -0.98 8.70 22.27
C THR A 115 0.30 8.79 23.11
N GLY A 116 1.08 9.89 22.97
CA GLY A 116 2.29 10.13 23.76
C GLY A 116 3.60 9.98 22.99
N ALA A 117 3.58 9.71 21.68
CA ALA A 117 4.78 9.79 20.86
C ALA A 117 5.20 11.27 20.69
N GLU A 118 6.49 11.56 20.83
CA GLU A 118 7.01 12.89 20.56
C GLU A 118 7.16 13.09 19.05
N LEU A 119 6.23 13.83 18.43
CA LEU A 119 6.29 14.18 17.00
C LEU A 119 7.20 15.40 16.80
N ARG A 120 8.24 15.24 15.98
CA ARG A 120 9.08 16.34 15.49
C ARG A 120 9.01 16.40 13.97
N ASP A 121 8.09 17.17 13.46
CA ASP A 121 8.02 17.53 12.05
C ASP A 121 9.07 18.59 11.69
N GLY A 122 9.48 18.66 10.43
CA GLY A 122 10.60 19.51 9.99
C GLY A 122 11.96 19.06 10.57
N PHE A 123 12.07 17.77 10.99
CA PHE A 123 13.32 17.17 11.42
C PHE A 123 13.92 16.29 10.32
N ALA A 124 14.89 16.84 9.62
CA ALA A 124 15.65 16.13 8.59
C ALA A 124 16.77 15.29 9.24
N VAL A 125 16.55 14.00 9.37
CA VAL A 125 17.60 13.04 9.80
C VAL A 125 18.63 12.94 8.68
N GLN A 126 19.92 13.06 9.02
CA GLN A 126 21.03 13.11 8.07
C GLN A 126 21.96 11.91 8.18
N GLU A 127 22.12 11.37 9.40
CA GLU A 127 22.98 10.21 9.64
C GLU A 127 22.52 9.39 10.84
N LEU A 128 22.93 8.14 10.88
CA LEU A 128 22.77 7.24 12.01
C LEU A 128 24.00 7.33 12.92
N LEU A 129 23.79 7.19 14.23
CA LEU A 129 24.87 7.08 15.21
C LEU A 129 25.18 5.61 15.43
N TRP A 130 26.48 5.33 15.55
CA TRP A 130 26.98 3.97 15.67
C TRP A 130 27.82 3.78 16.93
N ASP A 131 27.72 2.62 17.52
CA ASP A 131 28.62 2.11 18.57
C ASP A 131 28.88 0.62 18.28
N ASN A 132 30.13 0.24 18.02
CA ASN A 132 30.54 -1.14 17.77
C ASN A 132 29.63 -1.89 16.77
N ASN A 133 29.40 -1.36 15.59
CA ASN A 133 28.53 -1.94 14.55
C ASN A 133 27.03 -2.01 14.90
N ARG A 134 26.60 -1.30 15.97
CA ARG A 134 25.21 -1.16 16.38
C ARG A 134 24.73 0.26 16.18
N VAL A 135 23.54 0.45 15.60
CA VAL A 135 22.87 1.75 15.54
C VAL A 135 22.36 2.12 16.94
N THR A 136 22.68 3.34 17.39
CA THR A 136 22.36 3.83 18.75
C THR A 136 21.58 5.14 18.75
N GLY A 137 21.26 5.70 17.57
CA GLY A 137 20.52 6.95 17.47
C GLY A 137 20.64 7.59 16.09
N ILE A 138 20.29 8.86 16.05
CA ILE A 138 20.27 9.69 14.85
C ILE A 138 20.94 11.04 15.09
N ARG A 139 21.45 11.65 14.01
CA ARG A 139 21.80 13.07 13.96
C ARG A 139 21.13 13.71 12.75
N GLY A 140 20.73 14.97 12.90
CA GLY A 140 20.09 15.71 11.83
C GLY A 140 19.85 17.18 12.19
N LYS A 141 18.93 17.80 11.46
CA LYS A 141 18.52 19.19 11.71
C LYS A 141 17.03 19.27 11.97
N HIS A 142 16.65 19.86 13.09
CA HIS A 142 15.26 20.20 13.40
C HIS A 142 15.10 21.73 13.35
N LYS A 143 14.29 22.19 12.40
CA LYS A 143 14.08 23.64 12.17
C LYS A 143 15.38 24.42 12.06
N GLY A 144 16.37 23.85 11.36
CA GLY A 144 17.69 24.45 11.10
C GLY A 144 18.74 24.19 12.18
N THR A 145 18.36 23.78 13.38
CA THR A 145 19.28 23.49 14.51
C THR A 145 19.76 22.03 14.45
N ALA A 146 21.06 21.83 14.64
CA ALA A 146 21.64 20.48 14.73
C ALA A 146 21.15 19.79 16.00
N VAL A 147 20.65 18.56 15.87
CA VAL A 147 20.11 17.75 16.96
C VAL A 147 20.67 16.36 16.88
N THR A 148 20.98 15.79 18.03
CA THR A 148 21.45 14.39 18.20
C THR A 148 20.58 13.70 19.22
N GLU A 149 19.99 12.57 18.85
CA GLU A 149 19.12 11.77 19.71
C GLU A 149 19.56 10.32 19.77
N LYS A 150 19.45 9.70 20.96
CA LYS A 150 19.82 8.31 21.19
C LYS A 150 18.60 7.44 21.48
N ALA A 151 18.63 6.18 21.01
CA ALA A 151 17.58 5.21 21.24
C ALA A 151 18.13 3.78 21.36
N ARG A 152 17.30 2.89 21.92
CA ARG A 152 17.57 1.43 21.93
C ARG A 152 17.46 0.83 20.51
N ILE A 153 16.54 1.37 19.68
CA ILE A 153 16.33 0.98 18.27
C ILE A 153 15.97 2.21 17.43
N VAL A 154 16.48 2.25 16.19
CA VAL A 154 16.07 3.22 15.15
C VAL A 154 15.26 2.49 14.10
N ILE A 155 14.06 2.98 13.78
CA ILE A 155 13.14 2.39 12.81
C ILE A 155 13.09 3.27 11.57
N GLY A 156 13.53 2.73 10.43
CA GLY A 156 13.36 3.38 9.12
C GLY A 156 11.93 3.15 8.61
N ALA A 157 11.16 4.23 8.51
CA ALA A 157 9.83 4.32 7.94
C ALA A 157 9.76 5.41 6.84
N ASP A 158 10.91 5.69 6.24
CA ASP A 158 11.21 6.81 5.35
C ASP A 158 11.02 6.49 3.86
N GLY A 159 10.23 5.43 3.57
CA GLY A 159 9.71 5.11 2.26
C GLY A 159 10.73 4.47 1.32
N MET A 160 10.39 4.44 0.01
CA MET A 160 11.15 3.70 -1.00
C MET A 160 12.62 4.14 -1.16
N PHE A 161 12.93 5.38 -0.86
CA PHE A 161 14.30 5.92 -0.92
C PHE A 161 14.96 6.01 0.45
N SER A 162 14.61 5.07 1.33
CA SER A 162 15.02 5.04 2.73
C SER A 162 16.50 5.37 2.93
N MET A 163 16.75 6.46 3.64
CA MET A 163 18.09 6.81 4.11
C MET A 163 18.58 5.81 5.15
N VAL A 164 17.66 5.33 6.02
CA VAL A 164 18.02 4.35 7.04
C VAL A 164 18.45 3.04 6.39
N ALA A 165 17.67 2.49 5.45
CA ALA A 165 18.02 1.26 4.73
C ALA A 165 19.37 1.36 4.01
N LYS A 166 19.63 2.53 3.37
CA LYS A 166 20.91 2.82 2.71
C LYS A 166 22.08 2.89 3.71
N ALA A 167 21.89 3.59 4.82
CA ALA A 167 22.93 3.78 5.83
C ALA A 167 23.36 2.46 6.50
N VAL A 168 22.40 1.55 6.73
CA VAL A 168 22.68 0.22 7.30
C VAL A 168 23.03 -0.82 6.24
N GLN A 169 23.04 -0.45 4.95
CA GLN A 169 23.28 -1.35 3.82
C GLN A 169 22.38 -2.59 3.88
N ALA A 170 21.08 -2.38 4.13
CA ALA A 170 20.11 -3.45 4.30
C ALA A 170 20.10 -4.37 3.05
N PRO A 171 20.44 -5.69 3.18
CA PRO A 171 20.50 -6.58 2.04
C PRO A 171 19.15 -6.74 1.35
N GLU A 172 19.13 -6.65 0.01
CA GLU A 172 17.99 -6.99 -0.82
C GLU A 172 18.11 -8.44 -1.28
N TYR A 173 17.08 -9.26 -1.03
CA TYR A 173 17.05 -10.66 -1.46
C TYR A 173 15.95 -10.99 -2.47
N LYS A 174 15.07 -10.05 -2.75
CA LYS A 174 14.25 -9.99 -3.96
C LYS A 174 14.32 -8.56 -4.46
N SER A 175 14.67 -8.38 -5.73
CA SER A 175 14.76 -7.06 -6.34
C SER A 175 14.57 -7.19 -7.85
N GLN A 176 13.79 -6.28 -8.42
CA GLN A 176 13.65 -6.15 -9.86
C GLN A 176 13.26 -4.74 -10.24
N PRO A 177 13.59 -4.30 -11.47
CA PRO A 177 13.14 -3.02 -11.98
C PRO A 177 11.61 -3.01 -12.11
N GLY A 178 11.01 -1.82 -12.03
CA GLY A 178 9.59 -1.66 -12.30
C GLY A 178 9.22 -2.12 -13.70
N LEU A 179 8.16 -2.91 -13.83
CA LEU A 179 7.68 -3.46 -15.08
C LEU A 179 6.67 -2.55 -15.78
N GLU A 180 6.03 -1.68 -15.00
CA GLU A 180 5.08 -0.68 -15.48
C GLU A 180 5.36 0.68 -14.84
N GLY A 181 4.73 1.72 -15.39
CA GLY A 181 4.62 3.02 -14.74
C GLY A 181 3.22 3.56 -14.98
N SER A 182 2.64 4.07 -13.91
CA SER A 182 1.28 4.61 -13.93
C SER A 182 1.28 6.12 -13.71
N TRP A 183 0.34 6.80 -14.36
CA TRP A 183 0.04 8.22 -14.16
C TRP A 183 -1.44 8.40 -13.91
N TYR A 184 -1.77 9.24 -12.96
CA TYR A 184 -3.14 9.60 -12.63
C TYR A 184 -3.29 11.10 -12.40
N ALA A 185 -4.54 11.56 -12.46
CA ALA A 185 -4.93 12.90 -12.04
C ALA A 185 -6.29 12.83 -11.30
N TYR A 186 -6.58 13.90 -10.57
CA TYR A 186 -7.88 14.06 -9.91
C TYR A 186 -8.84 14.82 -10.81
N TRP A 187 -10.09 14.38 -10.82
CA TRP A 187 -11.15 14.92 -11.65
C TRP A 187 -12.39 15.25 -10.82
N SER A 188 -13.01 16.40 -11.06
CA SER A 188 -14.35 16.72 -10.58
C SER A 188 -15.39 16.44 -11.67
N GLY A 189 -16.65 16.21 -11.26
CA GLY A 189 -17.75 15.95 -12.19
C GLY A 189 -17.74 14.56 -12.85
N VAL A 190 -16.92 13.63 -12.40
CA VAL A 190 -16.82 12.23 -12.91
C VAL A 190 -17.01 11.24 -11.76
N PRO A 191 -18.19 11.19 -11.10
CA PRO A 191 -18.39 10.32 -9.96
C PRO A 191 -18.33 8.84 -10.37
N MET A 192 -17.66 8.04 -9.55
CA MET A 192 -17.55 6.58 -9.70
C MET A 192 -18.21 5.89 -8.50
N LYS A 193 -18.59 4.63 -8.65
CA LYS A 193 -19.04 3.78 -7.56
C LYS A 193 -18.10 2.58 -7.47
N GLY A 194 -17.46 2.39 -6.34
CA GLY A 194 -16.53 1.28 -6.15
C GLY A 194 -15.11 1.54 -6.70
N TRP A 195 -14.32 0.49 -6.72
CA TRP A 195 -12.99 0.47 -7.32
C TRP A 195 -13.07 -0.17 -8.71
N HIS A 196 -12.69 0.58 -9.75
CA HIS A 196 -12.72 0.13 -11.13
C HIS A 196 -11.33 -0.14 -11.66
N LEU A 197 -11.14 -1.32 -12.27
CA LEU A 197 -9.98 -1.70 -13.06
C LEU A 197 -10.44 -2.18 -14.44
N TRP A 198 -9.92 -1.59 -15.50
CA TRP A 198 -10.09 -2.04 -16.88
C TRP A 198 -8.78 -2.64 -17.37
N PHE A 199 -8.75 -3.96 -17.49
CA PHE A 199 -7.61 -4.70 -18.02
C PHE A 199 -7.71 -4.78 -19.53
N ARG A 200 -6.72 -4.21 -20.21
CA ARG A 200 -6.59 -4.21 -21.67
C ARG A 200 -5.19 -4.66 -22.07
N PRO A 201 -4.94 -5.11 -23.31
CA PRO A 201 -3.59 -5.47 -23.73
C PRO A 201 -2.59 -4.34 -23.48
N ASN A 202 -1.59 -4.61 -22.65
CA ASN A 202 -0.55 -3.66 -22.23
C ASN A 202 -1.07 -2.37 -21.55
N ARG A 203 -2.27 -2.39 -20.96
CA ARG A 203 -2.87 -1.24 -20.26
C ARG A 203 -3.70 -1.70 -19.08
N VAL A 204 -3.64 -0.95 -18.02
CA VAL A 204 -4.68 -0.97 -16.97
C VAL A 204 -5.14 0.46 -16.74
N VAL A 205 -6.44 0.68 -16.87
CA VAL A 205 -7.08 1.92 -16.41
C VAL A 205 -7.67 1.65 -15.02
N PHE A 206 -7.50 2.59 -14.11
CA PHE A 206 -8.04 2.46 -12.76
C PHE A 206 -8.72 3.74 -12.30
N SER A 207 -9.78 3.59 -11.51
CA SER A 207 -10.54 4.74 -11.02
C SER A 207 -11.31 4.43 -9.74
N TYR A 208 -11.39 5.41 -8.85
CA TYR A 208 -12.20 5.43 -7.62
C TYR A 208 -12.38 6.85 -7.09
N ASN A 209 -13.41 7.03 -6.27
CA ASN A 209 -13.65 8.31 -5.60
C ASN A 209 -12.67 8.53 -4.44
N THR A 210 -12.39 9.80 -4.16
CA THR A 210 -11.58 10.25 -3.03
C THR A 210 -12.21 11.46 -2.34
N ASN A 211 -11.49 12.07 -1.40
CA ASN A 211 -11.94 13.29 -0.71
C ASN A 211 -12.30 14.42 -1.68
N ASP A 212 -13.06 15.39 -1.18
CA ASP A 212 -13.39 16.64 -1.85
C ASP A 212 -14.25 16.45 -3.14
N ASN A 213 -15.04 15.36 -3.21
CA ASN A 213 -15.82 14.93 -4.38
C ASN A 213 -14.99 14.74 -5.65
N LEU A 214 -13.74 14.38 -5.48
CA LEU A 214 -12.85 14.09 -6.59
C LEU A 214 -12.83 12.61 -6.92
N THR A 215 -12.53 12.31 -8.18
CA THR A 215 -12.27 10.96 -8.67
C THR A 215 -10.82 10.90 -9.13
N LEU A 216 -10.08 9.92 -8.66
CA LEU A 216 -8.78 9.56 -9.19
C LEU A 216 -9.00 8.71 -10.44
N ILE A 217 -8.40 9.10 -11.56
CA ILE A 217 -8.38 8.33 -12.80
C ILE A 217 -6.95 8.20 -13.28
N GLY A 218 -6.50 6.96 -13.46
CA GLY A 218 -5.13 6.66 -13.83
C GLY A 218 -5.02 5.62 -14.94
N VAL A 219 -3.85 5.60 -15.56
CA VAL A 219 -3.48 4.64 -16.61
C VAL A 219 -2.09 4.12 -16.33
N ALA A 220 -1.94 2.79 -16.36
CA ALA A 220 -0.68 2.08 -16.31
C ALA A 220 -0.18 1.74 -17.73
N PHE A 221 1.11 1.91 -17.95
CA PHE A 221 1.82 1.68 -19.21
C PHE A 221 3.02 0.76 -18.99
N PRO A 222 3.34 -0.15 -19.90
CA PRO A 222 4.54 -0.99 -19.79
C PRO A 222 5.82 -0.17 -19.70
N ALA A 223 6.80 -0.64 -18.94
CA ALA A 223 8.08 0.06 -18.75
C ALA A 223 8.78 0.42 -20.07
N ARG A 224 8.67 -0.42 -21.12
CA ARG A 224 9.23 -0.18 -22.45
C ARG A 224 8.65 1.07 -23.17
N GLU A 225 7.47 1.53 -22.78
CA GLU A 225 6.78 2.66 -23.42
C GLU A 225 6.99 3.99 -22.67
N LEU A 226 7.56 3.95 -21.46
CA LEU A 226 7.61 5.11 -20.57
C LEU A 226 8.39 6.30 -21.14
N ASN A 227 9.43 6.05 -21.95
CA ASN A 227 10.17 7.14 -22.59
C ASN A 227 9.29 7.96 -23.55
N VAL A 228 8.36 7.28 -24.24
CA VAL A 228 7.39 7.93 -25.14
C VAL A 228 6.27 8.58 -24.34
N VAL A 229 5.70 7.86 -23.37
CA VAL A 229 4.59 8.37 -22.54
C VAL A 229 4.98 9.65 -21.81
N ARG A 230 6.19 9.74 -21.26
CA ARG A 230 6.71 10.91 -20.53
C ARG A 230 6.81 12.17 -21.40
N THR A 231 6.88 12.05 -22.71
CA THR A 231 6.92 13.24 -23.60
C THR A 231 5.61 14.01 -23.60
N ASN A 232 4.48 13.31 -23.39
CA ASN A 232 3.16 13.91 -23.28
C ASN A 232 2.18 12.95 -22.58
N VAL A 233 2.26 12.91 -21.25
CA VAL A 233 1.43 12.03 -20.41
C VAL A 233 -0.07 12.26 -20.67
N GLU A 234 -0.51 13.52 -20.77
CA GLU A 234 -1.92 13.85 -20.99
C GLU A 234 -2.46 13.27 -22.30
N LYS A 235 -1.72 13.40 -23.39
CA LYS A 235 -2.09 12.84 -24.69
C LYS A 235 -2.21 11.30 -24.62
N HIS A 236 -1.22 10.64 -24.06
CA HIS A 236 -1.19 9.17 -23.99
C HIS A 236 -2.26 8.63 -23.04
N HIS A 237 -2.49 9.32 -21.92
CA HIS A 237 -3.57 9.00 -20.98
C HIS A 237 -4.94 9.12 -21.68
N TRP A 238 -5.21 10.25 -22.32
CA TRP A 238 -6.48 10.49 -23.01
C TRP A 238 -6.70 9.50 -24.16
N GLN A 239 -5.68 9.26 -24.98
CA GLN A 239 -5.77 8.30 -26.09
C GLN A 239 -6.11 6.89 -25.61
N THR A 240 -5.48 6.46 -24.49
CA THR A 240 -5.79 5.16 -23.87
C THR A 240 -7.26 5.08 -23.45
N LEU A 241 -7.82 6.14 -22.86
CA LEU A 241 -9.22 6.14 -22.47
C LEU A 241 -10.14 6.05 -23.69
N VAL A 242 -9.88 6.83 -24.73
CA VAL A 242 -10.69 6.82 -25.95
C VAL A 242 -10.66 5.45 -26.63
N ASP A 243 -9.48 4.83 -26.71
CA ASP A 243 -9.29 3.56 -27.44
C ASP A 243 -9.81 2.34 -26.66
N PHE A 244 -9.72 2.36 -25.34
CA PHE A 244 -9.95 1.16 -24.53
C PHE A 244 -11.10 1.24 -23.52
N VAL A 245 -11.51 2.45 -23.11
CA VAL A 245 -12.57 2.70 -22.12
C VAL A 245 -13.41 3.92 -22.55
N PRO A 246 -14.02 3.90 -23.77
CA PRO A 246 -14.68 5.05 -24.35
C PRO A 246 -15.84 5.59 -23.51
N GLU A 247 -16.53 4.76 -22.74
CA GLU A 247 -17.58 5.17 -21.81
C GLU A 247 -17.05 6.06 -20.67
N LEU A 248 -15.82 5.79 -20.17
CA LEU A 248 -15.17 6.64 -19.18
C LEU A 248 -14.68 7.94 -19.83
N ALA A 249 -14.10 7.86 -21.03
CA ALA A 249 -13.67 9.03 -21.79
C ALA A 249 -14.84 10.00 -22.04
N GLU A 250 -16.01 9.49 -22.39
CA GLU A 250 -17.21 10.31 -22.60
C GLU A 250 -17.67 11.00 -21.29
N ARG A 251 -17.69 10.27 -20.19
CA ARG A 251 -18.01 10.86 -18.87
C ARG A 251 -17.03 11.95 -18.48
N MET A 252 -15.74 11.77 -18.78
CA MET A 252 -14.70 12.75 -18.47
C MET A 252 -14.77 14.03 -19.29
N ARG A 253 -15.44 14.04 -20.46
CA ARG A 253 -15.69 15.27 -21.25
C ARG A 253 -16.54 16.30 -20.51
N GLY A 254 -17.44 15.82 -19.63
CA GLY A 254 -18.25 16.67 -18.76
C GLY A 254 -17.57 17.06 -17.45
N GLY A 255 -16.41 16.47 -17.16
CA GLY A 255 -15.64 16.70 -15.95
C GLY A 255 -14.52 17.74 -16.15
N ARG A 256 -13.86 18.09 -15.03
CA ARG A 256 -12.70 18.97 -15.02
C ARG A 256 -11.54 18.32 -14.31
N ARG A 257 -10.33 18.40 -14.91
CA ARG A 257 -9.11 17.98 -14.25
C ARG A 257 -8.69 19.01 -13.20
N GLU A 258 -8.50 18.55 -11.96
CA GLU A 258 -8.20 19.39 -10.80
C GLU A 258 -6.73 19.33 -10.37
N SER A 259 -5.91 18.46 -10.99
CA SER A 259 -4.49 18.35 -10.69
C SER A 259 -3.64 18.14 -11.93
N HIS A 260 -2.33 18.33 -11.80
CA HIS A 260 -1.38 17.80 -12.76
C HIS A 260 -1.38 16.27 -12.73
N PHE A 261 -0.91 15.64 -13.80
CA PHE A 261 -0.64 14.20 -13.78
C PHE A 261 0.55 13.92 -12.85
N VAL A 262 0.35 12.93 -11.98
CA VAL A 262 1.36 12.41 -11.06
C VAL A 262 1.56 10.94 -11.35
N GLY A 263 2.80 10.50 -11.34
CA GLY A 263 3.10 9.08 -11.57
C GLY A 263 4.55 8.85 -11.96
N GLY A 264 4.84 7.61 -12.26
CA GLY A 264 6.16 7.14 -12.65
C GLY A 264 6.30 5.64 -12.48
N VAL A 265 7.52 5.16 -12.56
CA VAL A 265 7.92 3.78 -12.32
C VAL A 265 8.61 3.68 -10.98
N ILE A 266 8.38 2.59 -10.26
CA ILE A 266 9.03 2.30 -9.00
C ILE A 266 9.70 0.91 -9.05
N PRO A 267 10.87 0.73 -8.39
CA PRO A 267 11.48 -0.58 -8.25
C PRO A 267 10.71 -1.43 -7.24
N TYR A 268 10.78 -2.75 -7.37
CA TYR A 268 10.23 -3.71 -6.41
C TYR A 268 11.36 -4.40 -5.66
N TYR A 269 11.20 -4.55 -4.36
CA TYR A 269 12.20 -5.22 -3.54
C TYR A 269 11.65 -5.74 -2.21
N MET A 270 12.32 -6.76 -1.69
CA MET A 270 12.26 -7.19 -0.30
C MET A 270 13.67 -7.10 0.30
N ARG A 271 13.79 -6.39 1.43
CA ARG A 271 15.03 -6.23 2.18
C ARG A 271 14.97 -6.98 3.49
N ARG A 272 16.14 -7.38 4.00
CA ARG A 272 16.27 -7.76 5.41
C ARG A 272 15.80 -6.59 6.26
N PRO A 273 14.75 -6.75 7.10
CA PRO A 273 14.11 -5.61 7.74
C PRO A 273 14.66 -5.28 9.12
N TYR A 274 15.78 -5.86 9.53
CA TYR A 274 16.37 -5.58 10.83
C TYR A 274 17.86 -5.90 10.88
N GLY A 275 18.51 -5.36 11.90
CA GLY A 275 19.88 -5.63 12.29
C GLY A 275 20.22 -5.00 13.64
N PRO A 276 21.49 -4.98 14.05
CA PRO A 276 21.90 -4.47 15.35
C PRO A 276 21.46 -3.01 15.57
N GLY A 277 20.41 -2.81 16.39
CA GLY A 277 19.90 -1.48 16.76
C GLY A 277 19.03 -0.79 15.72
N TRP A 278 18.61 -1.47 14.66
CA TRP A 278 17.73 -0.90 13.65
C TRP A 278 16.68 -1.88 13.12
N ALA A 279 15.58 -1.33 12.62
CA ALA A 279 14.56 -2.06 11.87
C ALA A 279 14.01 -1.21 10.73
N LEU A 280 13.33 -1.85 9.76
CA LEU A 280 12.65 -1.19 8.63
C LEU A 280 11.17 -1.60 8.60
N VAL A 281 10.30 -0.65 8.22
CA VAL A 281 8.85 -0.87 8.12
C VAL A 281 8.28 -0.15 6.89
N GLY A 282 7.21 -0.70 6.30
CA GLY A 282 6.63 -0.21 5.06
C GLY A 282 7.63 -0.25 3.91
N ASP A 283 7.53 0.70 2.97
CA ASP A 283 8.36 0.72 1.76
C ASP A 283 9.87 0.79 2.03
N ALA A 284 10.31 1.19 3.21
CA ALA A 284 11.73 1.13 3.56
C ALA A 284 12.28 -0.30 3.56
N GLY A 285 11.45 -1.29 3.92
CA GLY A 285 11.83 -2.70 4.00
C GLY A 285 11.25 -3.61 2.93
N TYR A 286 10.10 -3.22 2.34
CA TYR A 286 9.36 -4.03 1.38
C TYR A 286 8.52 -3.15 0.48
N GLN A 287 8.72 -3.28 -0.83
CA GLN A 287 7.96 -2.55 -1.83
C GLN A 287 7.65 -3.42 -3.03
N LYS A 288 6.41 -3.36 -3.50
CA LYS A 288 5.92 -3.99 -4.72
C LYS A 288 5.29 -2.96 -5.65
N ASP A 289 4.89 -3.38 -6.83
CA ASP A 289 4.17 -2.53 -7.78
C ASP A 289 2.87 -1.98 -7.19
N PRO A 290 2.48 -0.74 -7.50
CA PRO A 290 1.25 -0.14 -7.01
C PRO A 290 -0.02 -0.67 -7.70
N CYS A 291 0.06 -1.56 -8.69
CA CYS A 291 -1.09 -2.04 -9.46
C CYS A 291 -2.15 -2.75 -8.63
N THR A 292 -1.79 -3.33 -7.48
CA THR A 292 -2.73 -3.89 -6.50
C THR A 292 -3.19 -2.91 -5.44
N ALA A 293 -2.71 -1.66 -5.48
CA ALA A 293 -3.06 -0.58 -4.55
C ALA A 293 -2.87 -0.88 -3.05
N SER A 294 -1.98 -1.83 -2.68
CA SER A 294 -1.89 -2.36 -1.31
C SER A 294 -0.88 -1.66 -0.41
N GLY A 295 -0.02 -0.75 -0.92
CA GLY A 295 1.14 -0.21 -0.19
C GLY A 295 0.83 0.39 1.19
N ILE A 296 -0.30 1.08 1.35
CA ILE A 296 -0.71 1.63 2.66
C ILE A 296 -1.17 0.50 3.60
N THR A 297 -1.95 -0.45 3.09
CA THR A 297 -2.38 -1.63 3.87
C THR A 297 -1.19 -2.46 4.34
N ASP A 298 -0.19 -2.67 3.48
CA ASP A 298 1.05 -3.36 3.83
C ASP A 298 1.84 -2.61 4.90
N ALA A 299 1.91 -1.29 4.79
CA ALA A 299 2.57 -0.44 5.78
C ALA A 299 1.89 -0.56 7.16
N PHE A 300 0.57 -0.59 7.22
CA PHE A 300 -0.19 -0.77 8.45
C PHE A 300 0.04 -2.15 9.07
N ARG A 301 -0.06 -3.21 8.28
CA ARG A 301 0.16 -4.58 8.73
C ARG A 301 1.60 -4.80 9.22
N SER A 302 2.58 -4.32 8.45
CA SER A 302 3.99 -4.43 8.85
C SER A 302 4.32 -3.62 10.11
N ALA A 303 3.64 -2.49 10.35
CA ALA A 303 3.79 -1.72 11.58
C ALA A 303 3.30 -2.51 12.80
N GLU A 304 2.13 -3.16 12.73
CA GLU A 304 1.64 -4.04 13.81
C GLU A 304 2.64 -5.17 14.09
N TRP A 305 3.11 -5.88 13.08
CA TRP A 305 4.06 -6.99 13.26
C TRP A 305 5.39 -6.55 13.85
N LEU A 306 5.93 -5.43 13.38
CA LEU A 306 7.18 -4.88 13.91
C LEU A 306 7.03 -4.45 15.38
N VAL A 307 5.94 -3.79 15.72
CA VAL A 307 5.66 -3.34 17.08
C VAL A 307 5.52 -4.52 18.03
N ASP A 308 4.84 -5.59 17.64
CA ASP A 308 4.72 -6.80 18.45
C ASP A 308 6.09 -7.46 18.68
N ALA A 309 6.95 -7.50 17.68
CA ALA A 309 8.32 -8.01 17.80
C ALA A 309 9.18 -7.14 18.73
N ILE A 310 9.13 -5.81 18.60
CA ILE A 310 9.86 -4.89 19.47
C ILE A 310 9.37 -5.02 20.91
N ASP A 311 8.06 -5.09 21.14
CA ASP A 311 7.47 -5.27 22.45
C ASP A 311 7.88 -6.61 23.08
N ALA A 312 7.90 -7.69 22.32
CA ALA A 312 8.37 -8.99 22.81
C ALA A 312 9.84 -8.93 23.25
N GLY A 313 10.69 -8.24 22.48
CA GLY A 313 12.12 -8.06 22.81
C GLY A 313 12.33 -7.10 23.99
N PHE A 314 11.61 -6.00 24.04
CA PHE A 314 11.80 -4.97 25.08
C PHE A 314 11.23 -5.36 26.45
N SER A 315 10.16 -6.15 26.46
CA SER A 315 9.59 -6.75 27.67
C SER A 315 10.32 -8.01 28.12
N SER A 316 11.44 -8.37 27.50
CA SER A 316 12.25 -9.56 27.81
C SER A 316 11.51 -10.90 27.70
N ARG A 317 10.42 -10.96 26.93
CA ARG A 317 9.72 -12.23 26.61
C ARG A 317 10.58 -13.15 25.75
N GLN A 318 11.45 -12.53 24.93
CA GLN A 318 12.47 -13.22 24.14
C GLN A 318 13.62 -12.25 23.76
N PRO A 319 14.79 -12.72 23.30
CA PRO A 319 15.82 -11.84 22.78
C PRO A 319 15.32 -10.98 21.60
N LEU A 320 15.64 -9.68 21.61
CA LEU A 320 15.15 -8.75 20.58
C LEU A 320 15.49 -9.20 19.16
N GLU A 321 16.67 -9.73 18.93
CA GLU A 321 17.11 -10.21 17.62
C GLU A 321 16.23 -11.38 17.14
N GLN A 322 15.87 -12.30 18.05
CA GLN A 322 14.96 -13.40 17.74
C GLN A 322 13.55 -12.90 17.43
N ALA A 323 13.05 -11.90 18.18
CA ALA A 323 11.76 -11.28 17.93
C ALA A 323 11.70 -10.62 16.54
N LEU A 324 12.76 -9.90 16.17
CA LEU A 324 12.87 -9.24 14.87
C LEU A 324 13.06 -10.26 13.71
N ALA A 325 13.69 -11.40 13.96
CA ALA A 325 13.73 -12.51 13.01
C ALA A 325 12.31 -13.07 12.76
N GLY A 326 11.50 -13.20 13.80
CA GLY A 326 10.10 -13.59 13.69
C GLY A 326 9.25 -12.55 12.91
N TYR A 327 9.56 -11.27 13.03
CA TYR A 327 8.94 -10.22 12.21
C TYR A 327 9.28 -10.41 10.71
N GLU A 328 10.54 -10.65 10.37
CA GLU A 328 10.95 -10.94 8.99
C GLU A 328 10.24 -12.16 8.44
N GLU A 329 10.23 -13.26 9.21
CA GLU A 329 9.57 -14.50 8.80
C GLU A 329 8.06 -14.29 8.55
N LYS A 330 7.34 -13.66 9.48
CA LYS A 330 5.91 -13.36 9.36
C LYS A 330 5.60 -12.50 8.13
N ARG A 331 6.41 -11.44 7.91
CA ARG A 331 6.28 -10.59 6.73
C ARG A 331 6.48 -11.41 5.45
N ASN A 332 7.54 -12.20 5.39
CA ASN A 332 7.87 -12.96 4.19
C ASN A 332 6.86 -14.05 3.89
N GLN A 333 6.35 -14.76 4.89
CA GLN A 333 5.27 -15.72 4.75
C GLN A 333 3.99 -15.07 4.21
N SER A 334 3.65 -13.89 4.71
CA SER A 334 2.44 -13.18 4.27
C SER A 334 2.58 -12.55 2.88
N GLU A 335 3.75 -11.99 2.57
CA GLU A 335 3.88 -11.08 1.44
C GLU A 335 4.59 -11.68 0.21
N THR A 336 5.24 -12.83 0.31
CA THR A 336 6.00 -13.38 -0.84
C THR A 336 5.09 -13.74 -2.01
N ALA A 337 4.03 -14.51 -1.77
CA ALA A 337 3.10 -14.89 -2.83
C ALA A 337 2.34 -13.67 -3.38
N TYR A 338 2.03 -12.71 -2.50
CA TYR A 338 1.40 -11.45 -2.91
C TYR A 338 2.34 -10.61 -3.79
N PHE A 339 3.63 -10.56 -3.46
CA PHE A 339 4.66 -9.90 -4.27
C PHE A 339 4.75 -10.53 -5.67
N GLU A 340 4.76 -11.86 -5.75
CA GLU A 340 4.84 -12.59 -7.01
C GLU A 340 3.58 -12.38 -7.88
N MET A 341 2.40 -12.46 -7.29
CA MET A 341 1.12 -12.16 -7.96
C MET A 341 1.10 -10.71 -8.47
N THR A 342 1.48 -9.75 -7.65
CA THR A 342 1.55 -8.33 -8.04
C THR A 342 2.53 -8.11 -9.17
N THR A 343 3.68 -8.78 -9.16
CA THR A 343 4.66 -8.74 -10.25
C THR A 343 4.09 -9.25 -11.57
N GLN A 344 3.29 -10.32 -11.52
CA GLN A 344 2.61 -10.83 -12.73
C GLN A 344 1.58 -9.82 -13.28
N PHE A 345 0.83 -9.15 -12.41
CA PHE A 345 -0.11 -8.12 -12.82
C PHE A 345 0.60 -6.89 -13.42
N ALA A 346 1.72 -6.48 -12.84
CA ALA A 346 2.53 -5.36 -13.30
C ALA A 346 3.16 -5.59 -14.69
N ALA A 347 3.26 -6.83 -15.15
CA ALA A 347 3.70 -7.13 -16.51
C ALA A 347 2.72 -6.62 -17.59
N LEU A 348 1.47 -6.29 -17.21
CA LEU A 348 0.38 -5.83 -18.10
C LEU A 348 0.12 -6.76 -19.28
N ALA A 349 0.58 -8.01 -19.19
CA ALA A 349 0.34 -9.04 -20.18
C ALA A 349 -1.08 -9.60 -20.03
N PRO A 350 -1.73 -10.04 -21.12
CA PRO A 350 -2.97 -10.79 -21.02
C PRO A 350 -2.77 -12.02 -20.13
N PRO A 351 -3.73 -12.35 -19.23
CA PRO A 351 -3.65 -13.56 -18.44
C PRO A 351 -3.46 -14.81 -19.30
N PRO A 352 -2.68 -15.81 -18.85
CA PRO A 352 -2.58 -17.09 -19.54
C PRO A 352 -3.95 -17.74 -19.75
N PRO A 353 -4.12 -18.63 -20.76
CA PRO A 353 -5.42 -19.25 -21.07
C PRO A 353 -6.11 -19.91 -19.86
N GLU A 354 -5.37 -20.60 -19.02
CA GLU A 354 -5.89 -21.23 -17.79
C GLU A 354 -6.43 -20.19 -16.82
N MET A 355 -5.72 -19.08 -16.63
CA MET A 355 -6.19 -17.99 -15.79
C MET A 355 -7.42 -17.29 -16.37
N GLN A 356 -7.50 -17.15 -17.70
CA GLN A 356 -8.70 -16.61 -18.34
C GLN A 356 -9.93 -17.51 -18.11
N GLN A 357 -9.75 -18.84 -18.11
CA GLN A 357 -10.84 -19.78 -17.78
C GLN A 357 -11.31 -19.61 -16.34
N ILE A 358 -10.37 -19.50 -15.39
CA ILE A 358 -10.67 -19.25 -13.97
C ILE A 358 -11.44 -17.93 -13.82
N LEU A 359 -10.93 -16.83 -14.39
CA LEU A 359 -11.56 -15.52 -14.30
C LEU A 359 -12.98 -15.52 -14.90
N ARG A 360 -13.21 -16.21 -16.04
CA ARG A 360 -14.56 -16.36 -16.62
C ARG A 360 -15.48 -17.14 -15.69
N ALA A 361 -15.01 -18.25 -15.12
CA ALA A 361 -15.80 -19.09 -14.21
C ALA A 361 -16.20 -18.35 -12.92
N LEU A 362 -15.39 -17.38 -12.46
CA LEU A 362 -15.74 -16.48 -11.35
C LEU A 362 -16.94 -15.60 -11.68
N GLY A 363 -17.21 -15.29 -12.93
CA GLY A 363 -18.41 -14.56 -13.36
C GLY A 363 -19.71 -15.24 -12.93
N ASP A 364 -19.76 -16.56 -13.00
CA ASP A 364 -20.91 -17.38 -12.67
C ASP A 364 -20.92 -17.88 -11.22
N ASN A 365 -19.89 -17.58 -10.45
CA ASN A 365 -19.73 -18.02 -9.06
C ASN A 365 -19.53 -16.81 -8.10
N PRO A 366 -20.65 -16.21 -7.58
CA PRO A 366 -20.55 -15.02 -6.73
C PRO A 366 -19.71 -15.22 -5.46
N GLU A 367 -19.77 -16.40 -4.84
CA GLU A 367 -19.00 -16.73 -3.64
C GLU A 367 -17.50 -16.70 -3.94
N GLN A 368 -17.06 -17.43 -4.96
CA GLN A 368 -15.63 -17.49 -5.28
C GLN A 368 -15.13 -16.17 -5.90
N ARG A 369 -15.97 -15.43 -6.61
CA ARG A 369 -15.68 -14.07 -7.08
C ARG A 369 -15.42 -13.13 -5.90
N SER A 370 -16.26 -13.16 -4.87
CA SER A 370 -16.08 -12.36 -3.66
C SER A 370 -14.76 -12.73 -2.95
N ARG A 371 -14.44 -14.03 -2.86
CA ARG A 371 -13.14 -14.49 -2.33
C ARG A 371 -11.95 -14.04 -3.18
N PHE A 372 -12.10 -13.96 -4.50
CA PHE A 372 -11.07 -13.42 -5.39
C PHE A 372 -10.77 -11.94 -5.06
N PHE A 373 -11.80 -11.12 -4.88
CA PHE A 373 -11.62 -9.74 -4.43
C PHE A 373 -10.98 -9.67 -3.03
N ALA A 374 -11.31 -10.63 -2.16
CA ALA A 374 -10.69 -10.72 -0.83
C ALA A 374 -9.18 -11.01 -0.87
N VAL A 375 -8.66 -11.61 -1.94
CA VAL A 375 -7.20 -11.76 -2.11
C VAL A 375 -6.54 -10.38 -2.17
N LEU A 376 -7.08 -9.45 -2.98
CA LEU A 376 -6.52 -8.10 -3.12
C LEU A 376 -6.65 -7.26 -1.85
N SER A 377 -7.68 -7.53 -1.05
CA SER A 377 -7.91 -6.85 0.23
C SER A 377 -7.16 -7.47 1.42
N HIS A 378 -6.32 -8.48 1.20
CA HIS A 378 -5.65 -9.30 2.23
C HIS A 378 -6.60 -10.07 3.17
N GLY A 379 -7.83 -10.30 2.73
CA GLY A 379 -8.83 -11.10 3.48
C GLY A 379 -8.69 -12.60 3.23
N VAL A 380 -8.10 -13.02 2.11
CA VAL A 380 -7.81 -14.40 1.76
C VAL A 380 -6.36 -14.51 1.29
N PRO A 381 -5.56 -15.44 1.82
CA PRO A 381 -4.19 -15.67 1.33
C PRO A 381 -4.17 -16.10 -0.14
N VAL A 382 -3.15 -15.64 -0.90
CA VAL A 382 -2.98 -15.96 -2.32
C VAL A 382 -2.93 -17.46 -2.53
N GLU A 383 -2.13 -18.19 -1.75
CA GLU A 383 -1.94 -19.63 -1.86
C GLU A 383 -3.22 -20.42 -1.53
N GLU A 384 -4.03 -19.92 -0.60
CA GLU A 384 -5.32 -20.53 -0.27
C GLU A 384 -6.29 -20.41 -1.45
N PHE A 385 -6.39 -19.22 -2.03
CA PHE A 385 -7.30 -18.98 -3.15
C PHE A 385 -6.89 -19.78 -4.39
N PHE A 386 -5.61 -19.81 -4.72
CA PHE A 386 -5.08 -20.54 -5.88
C PHE A 386 -4.73 -22.00 -5.57
N SER A 387 -5.19 -22.55 -4.44
CA SER A 387 -5.03 -23.98 -4.13
C SER A 387 -5.80 -24.86 -5.12
N PRO A 388 -5.31 -26.09 -5.41
CA PRO A 388 -6.00 -27.02 -6.32
C PRO A 388 -7.47 -27.25 -5.98
N GLY A 389 -7.80 -27.36 -4.67
CA GLY A 389 -9.16 -27.56 -4.20
C GLY A 389 -10.09 -26.37 -4.48
N THR A 390 -9.60 -25.14 -4.32
CA THR A 390 -10.37 -23.94 -4.66
C THR A 390 -10.56 -23.81 -6.16
N LEU A 391 -9.51 -24.03 -6.96
CA LEU A 391 -9.58 -23.97 -8.42
C LEU A 391 -10.55 -25.00 -8.99
N GLN A 392 -10.58 -26.21 -8.42
CA GLN A 392 -11.57 -27.24 -8.79
C GLN A 392 -13.01 -26.80 -8.51
N LYS A 393 -13.27 -26.14 -7.37
CA LYS A 393 -14.59 -25.58 -7.05
C LYS A 393 -15.02 -24.49 -8.00
N ILE A 394 -14.07 -23.62 -8.43
CA ILE A 394 -14.34 -22.56 -9.40
C ILE A 394 -14.70 -23.16 -10.76
N LEU A 395 -13.89 -24.10 -11.26
CA LEU A 395 -14.08 -24.69 -12.59
C LEU A 395 -15.23 -25.73 -12.64
N GLY A 396 -15.47 -26.46 -11.55
CA GLY A 396 -16.54 -27.48 -11.45
C GLY A 396 -17.95 -26.91 -11.30
N GLY A 397 -18.09 -25.70 -10.75
CA GLY A 397 -19.39 -25.04 -10.60
C GLY A 397 -20.09 -24.67 -11.92
N GLY A 398 -19.32 -24.51 -13.01
CA GLY A 398 -19.86 -24.29 -14.35
C GLY A 398 -20.45 -25.53 -15.03
N GLN A 399 -19.97 -26.73 -14.69
CA GLN A 399 -20.43 -27.97 -15.31
C GLN A 399 -21.80 -28.44 -14.78
N GLN A 400 -22.15 -28.12 -13.54
CA GLN A 400 -23.46 -28.52 -12.97
C GLN A 400 -24.64 -27.70 -13.52
N ARG A 401 -24.42 -26.49 -14.05
CA ARG A 401 -25.50 -25.69 -14.67
C ARG A 401 -25.70 -25.99 -16.15
N ALA A 402 -24.67 -26.41 -16.87
CA ALA A 402 -24.80 -26.81 -18.27
C ALA A 402 -25.49 -28.18 -18.48
N SER A 403 -25.59 -28.99 -17.42
CA SER A 403 -26.31 -30.27 -17.42
C SER A 403 -27.76 -30.15 -16.88
N ALA A 404 -28.18 -28.96 -16.45
CA ALA A 404 -29.52 -28.69 -15.92
C ALA A 404 -30.35 -27.72 -16.80
N SER A 405 -29.83 -27.33 -17.96
CA SER A 405 -30.49 -26.59 -19.03
C SER A 405 -30.62 -27.46 -20.28
#